data_82be4f1a426fd5d4e3e961d693eb9493
#
_entry.id   82be4f1a426fd5d4e3e961d693eb9493
#
_cell.length_a   1.000
_cell.length_b   1.000
_cell.length_c   1.000
_cell.angle_alpha   90.00
_cell.angle_beta   90.00
_cell.angle_gamma   90.00
#
_symmetry.space_group_name_H-M   'P 1'
#
loop_
_entity.id
_entity.type
_entity.pdbx_description
1 polymer ?
#
loop_
_entity_poly.entity_id
_entity_poly.type
_entity_poly.pdbx_seq_one_letter_code
_entity_poly.pdbx_strand_id
1 'polypeptide(L)'
;VAFLGTGSEASKRFAGVETTGLNATDLHDAPAEEVRKKMKDAVKRLLKKGKVGAICLGCAGMSGMDEMVREACIEELGSVDGNRVRIIDGVMAGVAWLEGAIRAGF
;
A
#
# COMPACT_ATOMS: atom_id res chain seq x y z
N VAL A 1 0.53 -12.26 5.24
CA VAL A 1 1.49 -13.24 5.60
C VAL A 1 1.49 -13.52 7.09
N ALA A 2 1.60 -14.79 7.42
CA ALA A 2 1.29 -15.32 8.74
C ALA A 2 2.07 -14.70 9.91
N PHE A 3 3.30 -14.33 9.72
CA PHE A 3 4.13 -13.87 10.84
C PHE A 3 3.66 -12.57 11.49
N LEU A 4 2.90 -11.75 10.79
CA LEU A 4 2.34 -10.51 11.36
C LEU A 4 1.12 -10.78 12.23
N GLY A 5 0.48 -11.92 12.06
CA GLY A 5 -0.76 -12.24 12.75
C GLY A 5 -0.62 -13.07 13.99
N THR A 6 0.58 -13.48 14.39
CA THR A 6 0.77 -14.46 15.48
C THR A 6 0.91 -13.87 16.87
N GLY A 7 1.32 -12.63 17.00
CA GLY A 7 1.48 -11.97 18.30
C GLY A 7 0.43 -10.91 18.53
N SER A 8 -0.02 -10.71 19.77
CA SER A 8 -1.03 -9.72 20.10
C SER A 8 -0.61 -8.30 19.68
N GLU A 9 0.65 -7.95 19.88
CA GLU A 9 1.18 -6.64 19.48
C GLU A 9 1.25 -6.49 17.97
N ALA A 10 1.68 -7.53 17.25
CA ALA A 10 1.69 -7.52 15.78
C ALA A 10 0.26 -7.41 15.22
N SER A 11 -0.69 -8.13 15.81
CA SER A 11 -2.10 -8.07 15.40
C SER A 11 -2.71 -6.69 15.61
N LYS A 12 -2.34 -5.99 16.66
CA LYS A 12 -2.81 -4.62 16.93
C LYS A 12 -2.25 -3.61 15.93
N ARG A 13 -1.07 -3.87 15.38
CA ARG A 13 -0.44 -2.99 14.40
C ARG A 13 -0.95 -3.21 12.97
N PHE A 14 -1.54 -4.36 12.73
CA PHE A 14 -2.07 -4.69 11.42
C PHE A 14 -3.49 -4.15 11.27
N ALA A 15 -3.64 -3.10 10.48
CA ALA A 15 -4.92 -2.43 10.28
C ALA A 15 -5.89 -3.23 9.40
N GLY A 16 -5.37 -4.07 8.54
CA GLY A 16 -6.19 -4.90 7.66
C GLY A 16 -5.78 -4.80 6.20
N VAL A 17 -6.58 -5.39 5.35
CA VAL A 17 -6.38 -5.39 3.90
C VAL A 17 -7.65 -4.88 3.24
N GLU A 18 -7.49 -4.01 2.26
CA GLU A 18 -8.58 -3.59 1.39
C GLU A 18 -8.24 -3.95 -0.06
N THR A 19 -9.26 -4.29 -0.82
CA THR A 19 -9.10 -4.58 -2.23
C THR A 19 -9.70 -3.47 -3.07
N THR A 20 -9.12 -3.24 -4.25
CA THR A 20 -9.68 -2.32 -5.23
C THR A 20 -10.90 -2.92 -5.95
N GLY A 21 -11.10 -4.23 -5.86
CA GLY A 21 -12.09 -4.94 -6.65
C GLY A 21 -11.65 -5.20 -8.09
N LEU A 22 -10.45 -4.79 -8.44
CA LEU A 22 -9.85 -5.02 -9.76
C LEU A 22 -8.88 -6.19 -9.67
N ASN A 23 -8.84 -7.03 -10.72
CA ASN A 23 -7.81 -8.06 -10.80
C ASN A 23 -6.53 -7.47 -11.44
N ALA A 24 -5.46 -8.26 -11.50
CA ALA A 24 -4.19 -7.80 -12.04
C ALA A 24 -4.27 -7.32 -13.49
N THR A 25 -5.10 -7.97 -14.30
CA THR A 25 -5.32 -7.58 -15.69
C THR A 25 -6.05 -6.25 -15.77
N ASP A 26 -7.07 -6.05 -14.94
CA ASP A 26 -7.85 -4.81 -14.93
C ASP A 26 -7.01 -3.60 -14.55
N LEU A 27 -5.96 -3.76 -13.75
CA LEU A 27 -5.06 -2.67 -13.39
C LEU A 27 -4.38 -2.05 -14.60
N HIS A 28 -4.16 -2.85 -15.66
CA HIS A 28 -3.55 -2.38 -16.90
C HIS A 28 -4.59 -2.01 -17.95
N ASP A 29 -5.69 -2.75 -18.03
CA ASP A 29 -6.65 -2.65 -19.11
C ASP A 29 -7.84 -1.73 -18.83
N ALA A 30 -8.18 -1.51 -17.57
CA ALA A 30 -9.27 -0.61 -17.19
C ALA A 30 -8.88 0.86 -17.45
N PRO A 31 -9.87 1.74 -17.68
CA PRO A 31 -9.59 3.17 -17.82
C PRO A 31 -8.85 3.71 -16.61
N ALA A 32 -7.87 4.58 -16.84
CA ALA A 32 -7.02 5.14 -15.77
C ALA A 32 -7.84 5.81 -14.67
N GLU A 33 -8.90 6.50 -15.01
CA GLU A 33 -9.78 7.16 -14.05
C GLU A 33 -10.49 6.17 -13.13
N GLU A 34 -10.91 5.04 -13.68
CA GLU A 34 -11.55 3.99 -12.89
C GLU A 34 -10.57 3.36 -11.91
N VAL A 35 -9.36 3.05 -12.37
CA VAL A 35 -8.29 2.50 -11.53
C VAL A 35 -7.97 3.47 -10.40
N ARG A 36 -7.78 4.74 -10.74
CA ARG A 36 -7.49 5.81 -9.77
C ARG A 36 -8.58 5.90 -8.70
N LYS A 37 -9.83 5.93 -9.11
CA LYS A 37 -10.96 6.02 -8.17
C LYS A 37 -11.00 4.82 -7.23
N LYS A 38 -10.89 3.62 -7.77
CA LYS A 38 -10.95 2.39 -6.96
C LYS A 38 -9.77 2.27 -6.01
N MET A 39 -8.58 2.66 -6.44
CA MET A 39 -7.40 2.70 -5.57
C MET A 39 -7.60 3.69 -4.43
N LYS A 40 -8.05 4.90 -4.74
CA LYS A 40 -8.29 5.93 -3.73
C LYS A 40 -9.38 5.52 -2.74
N ASP A 41 -10.46 4.92 -3.23
CA ASP A 41 -11.54 4.45 -2.35
C ASP A 41 -11.04 3.36 -1.39
N ALA A 42 -10.23 2.43 -1.87
CA ALA A 42 -9.64 1.38 -1.03
C ALA A 42 -8.74 1.98 0.05
N VAL A 43 -7.90 2.94 -0.31
CA VAL A 43 -7.02 3.64 0.65
C VAL A 43 -7.85 4.35 1.71
N LYS A 44 -8.89 5.05 1.31
CA LYS A 44 -9.76 5.77 2.24
C LYS A 44 -10.44 4.81 3.22
N ARG A 45 -10.85 3.63 2.76
CA ARG A 45 -11.40 2.60 3.65
C ARG A 45 -10.37 2.11 4.67
N LEU A 46 -9.11 1.93 4.24
CA LEU A 46 -8.03 1.57 5.17
C LEU A 46 -7.82 2.64 6.23
N LEU A 47 -7.76 3.90 5.82
CA LEU A 47 -7.49 5.02 6.72
C LEU A 47 -8.60 5.21 7.77
N LYS A 48 -9.81 4.78 7.47
CA LYS A 48 -10.93 4.83 8.41
C LYS A 48 -10.86 3.77 9.51
N LYS A 49 -10.01 2.77 9.35
CA LYS A 49 -9.85 1.70 10.35
C LYS A 49 -9.02 2.11 11.56
N GLY A 50 -8.39 3.28 11.54
CA GLY A 50 -7.59 3.78 12.65
C GLY A 50 -6.35 4.50 12.16
N LYS A 51 -5.34 4.59 13.03
CA LYS A 51 -4.07 5.18 12.66
C LYS A 51 -3.29 4.23 11.77
N VAL A 52 -3.08 4.63 10.51
CA VAL A 52 -2.33 3.86 9.55
C VAL A 52 -1.01 4.59 9.28
N GLY A 53 0.10 3.97 9.63
CA GLY A 53 1.44 4.54 9.43
C GLY A 53 2.08 4.13 8.12
N ALA A 54 1.66 3.02 7.54
CA ALA A 54 2.20 2.51 6.29
C ALA A 54 1.15 1.74 5.50
N ILE A 55 1.20 1.86 4.19
CA ILE A 55 0.35 1.13 3.26
C ILE A 55 1.26 0.40 2.27
N CYS A 56 1.04 -0.91 2.15
CA CYS A 56 1.78 -1.74 1.20
C CYS A 56 0.92 -2.01 -0.03
N LEU A 57 1.50 -1.81 -1.20
CA LEU A 57 0.87 -2.16 -2.47
C LEU A 57 1.14 -3.65 -2.72
N GLY A 58 0.11 -4.46 -2.53
CA GLY A 58 0.22 -5.92 -2.46
C GLY A 58 0.26 -6.65 -3.81
N CYS A 59 0.34 -5.94 -4.92
CA CYS A 59 0.35 -6.53 -6.25
C CYS A 59 1.38 -5.81 -7.13
N ALA A 60 2.14 -6.57 -7.91
CA ALA A 60 3.13 -6.00 -8.83
C ALA A 60 2.48 -5.05 -9.85
N GLY A 61 1.24 -5.29 -10.24
CA GLY A 61 0.48 -4.40 -11.11
C GLY A 61 0.20 -3.02 -10.52
N MET A 62 0.37 -2.86 -9.22
CA MET A 62 0.23 -1.57 -8.53
C MET A 62 1.54 -0.79 -8.46
N SER A 63 2.63 -1.35 -8.96
CA SER A 63 3.92 -0.67 -8.96
C SER A 63 3.82 0.65 -9.73
N GLY A 64 4.34 1.72 -9.17
CA GLY A 64 4.24 3.05 -9.74
C GLY A 64 2.94 3.80 -9.40
N MET A 65 2.03 3.20 -8.66
CA MET A 65 0.77 3.83 -8.26
C MET A 65 0.82 4.52 -6.90
N ASP A 66 2.00 4.73 -6.37
CA ASP A 66 2.21 5.36 -5.07
C ASP A 66 1.67 6.79 -4.99
N GLU A 67 1.72 7.53 -6.08
CA GLU A 67 1.18 8.90 -6.11
C GLU A 67 -0.34 8.94 -5.91
N MET A 68 -1.07 8.00 -6.49
CA MET A 68 -2.52 7.88 -6.29
C MET A 68 -2.84 7.61 -4.82
N VAL A 69 -2.05 6.75 -4.19
CA VAL A 69 -2.22 6.41 -2.79
C VAL A 69 -1.88 7.63 -1.92
N ARG A 70 -0.82 8.36 -2.26
CA ARG A 70 -0.44 9.59 -1.57
C ARG A 70 -1.55 10.64 -1.66
N GLU A 71 -2.11 10.85 -2.83
CA GLU A 71 -3.22 11.78 -3.02
C GLU A 71 -4.41 11.41 -2.13
N ALA A 72 -4.75 10.12 -2.06
CA ALA A 72 -5.84 9.66 -1.21
C ALA A 72 -5.56 9.91 0.27
N CYS A 73 -4.33 9.70 0.71
CA CYS A 73 -3.93 9.98 2.09
C CYS A 73 -4.06 11.47 2.41
N ILE A 74 -3.65 12.34 1.50
CA ILE A 74 -3.75 13.78 1.68
C ILE A 74 -5.20 14.24 1.69
N GLU A 75 -6.03 13.71 0.80
CA GLU A 75 -7.46 14.02 0.75
C GLU A 75 -8.18 13.62 2.04
N GLU A 76 -7.80 12.50 2.63
CA GLU A 76 -8.47 11.99 3.83
C GLU A 76 -7.90 12.56 5.13
N LEU A 77 -6.59 12.76 5.22
CA LEU A 77 -5.90 13.12 6.46
C LEU A 77 -5.35 14.56 6.48
N GLY A 78 -5.36 15.24 5.35
CA GLY A 78 -4.72 16.54 5.20
C GLY A 78 -3.27 16.41 4.75
N SER A 79 -2.66 17.53 4.33
CA SER A 79 -1.35 17.51 3.72
C SER A 79 -0.22 17.11 4.68
N VAL A 80 -0.34 17.42 5.95
CA VAL A 80 0.70 17.06 6.94
C VAL A 80 0.64 15.56 7.24
N ASP A 81 -0.48 15.08 7.72
CA ASP A 81 -0.63 13.68 8.12
C ASP A 81 -0.63 12.74 6.94
N GLY A 82 -1.23 13.16 5.82
CA GLY A 82 -1.23 12.38 4.59
C GLY A 82 0.16 12.13 4.03
N ASN A 83 1.08 13.08 4.18
CA ASN A 83 2.46 12.93 3.75
C ASN A 83 3.32 12.10 4.71
N ARG A 84 2.83 11.83 5.91
CA ARG A 84 3.53 10.99 6.88
C ARG A 84 3.28 9.50 6.69
N VAL A 85 2.22 9.12 6.00
CA VAL A 85 1.94 7.71 5.72
C VAL A 85 3.02 7.18 4.76
N ARG A 86 3.66 6.09 5.13
CA ARG A 86 4.65 5.45 4.26
C ARG A 86 3.92 4.59 3.24
N ILE A 87 4.30 4.74 1.98
CA ILE A 87 3.73 3.95 0.90
C ILE A 87 4.82 3.02 0.39
N ILE A 88 4.59 1.73 0.49
CA ILE A 88 5.57 0.71 0.17
C ILE A 88 5.16 0.00 -1.10
N ASP A 89 5.90 0.26 -2.18
CA ASP A 89 5.79 -0.47 -3.43
C ASP A 89 6.53 -1.80 -3.24
N GLY A 90 5.82 -2.91 -3.33
CA GLY A 90 6.38 -4.23 -3.07
C GLY A 90 7.50 -4.61 -4.03
N VAL A 91 7.42 -4.17 -5.28
CA VAL A 91 8.47 -4.42 -6.28
C VAL A 91 9.75 -3.69 -5.90
N MET A 92 9.64 -2.40 -5.59
CA MET A 92 10.78 -1.58 -5.18
C MET A 92 11.38 -2.05 -3.86
N ALA A 93 10.54 -2.43 -2.91
CA ALA A 93 10.99 -2.97 -1.63
C ALA A 93 11.76 -4.29 -1.82
N GLY A 94 11.27 -5.16 -2.72
CA GLY A 94 11.94 -6.41 -3.04
C GLY A 94 13.32 -6.19 -3.67
N VAL A 95 13.43 -5.26 -4.59
CA VAL A 95 14.71 -4.89 -5.22
C VAL A 95 15.69 -4.35 -4.17
N ALA A 96 15.23 -3.46 -3.31
CA ALA A 96 16.05 -2.89 -2.25
C ALA A 96 16.57 -3.97 -1.29
N TRP A 97 15.71 -4.93 -0.94
CA TRP A 97 16.10 -6.05 -0.09
C TRP A 97 17.18 -6.91 -0.76
N LEU A 98 17.00 -7.24 -2.04
CA LEU A 98 17.97 -8.03 -2.79
C LEU A 98 19.32 -7.34 -2.90
N GLU A 99 19.34 -6.05 -3.17
CA GLU A 99 20.59 -5.27 -3.20
C GLU A 99 21.31 -5.33 -1.84
N GLY A 100 20.54 -5.14 -0.76
CA GLY A 100 21.08 -5.24 0.59
C GLY A 100 21.61 -6.62 0.91
N ALA A 101 20.90 -7.67 0.50
CA ALA A 101 21.33 -9.05 0.71
C ALA A 101 22.63 -9.36 -0.03
N ILE A 102 22.75 -8.92 -1.28
CA ILE A 102 23.97 -9.11 -2.08
C ILE A 102 25.16 -8.42 -1.40
N ARG A 103 24.98 -7.18 -0.97
CA ARG A 103 26.06 -6.43 -0.28
C ARG A 103 26.46 -7.07 1.03
N ALA A 104 25.51 -7.66 1.76
CA ALA A 104 25.76 -8.31 3.03
C ALA A 104 26.25 -9.76 2.91
N GLY A 105 26.24 -10.32 1.72
CA GLY A 105 26.71 -11.68 1.45
C GLY A 105 25.69 -12.77 1.76
N PHE A 106 24.42 -12.42 1.71
CA PHE A 106 23.33 -13.38 1.92
C PHE A 106 23.10 -14.23 0.68
#